data_72f35d71a109c8dfd8191274132c0555
#
_entry.id   72f35d71a109c8dfd8191274132c0555
#
_cell.length_a   1.000
_cell.length_b   1.000
_cell.length_c   1.000
_cell.angle_alpha   90.00
_cell.angle_beta   90.00
_cell.angle_gamma   90.00
#
_symmetry.space_group_name_H-M   'P 1'
#
loop_
_entity.id
_entity.type
_entity.pdbx_description
1 polymer ?
#
loop_
_entity_poly.entity_id
_entity_poly.type
_entity_poly.pdbx_seq_one_letter_code
_entity_poly.pdbx_strand_id
1 'polypeptide(L)'
;IASSSGQRAATIFPALMSAAGPVESAIKKLNALKLGDNANLERSHLGEVAELICSSAPDVGLTIDPVEDRSFKYHAGVTFSLYCKGIQGELGSGGRYMAGNGKDVENATGLTLFLDTLIKVIPNRASKMRIFLPYGTPLDKGTELRAEGWITINSIEKEQDPIAEATRLRCDTYLGSKGIEKI
;
A
#
# COMPACT_ATOMS: atom_id res chain seq x y z
N ILE A 1 -32.71 -26.88 -24.60
CA ILE A 1 -31.44 -27.25 -25.26
C ILE A 1 -30.41 -26.33 -24.66
N ALA A 2 -29.74 -26.81 -23.55
CA ALA A 2 -28.54 -26.16 -23.09
C ALA A 2 -27.49 -26.28 -24.22
N SER A 3 -27.04 -25.16 -24.78
CA SER A 3 -25.99 -25.16 -25.78
C SER A 3 -24.77 -25.87 -25.24
N SER A 4 -23.97 -26.54 -26.06
CA SER A 4 -22.72 -27.22 -25.67
C SER A 4 -21.76 -26.25 -24.94
N SER A 5 -21.87 -24.95 -25.20
CA SER A 5 -21.16 -23.86 -24.50
C SER A 5 -21.61 -23.71 -23.05
N GLY A 6 -22.91 -23.82 -22.75
CA GLY A 6 -23.44 -23.72 -21.37
C GLY A 6 -22.99 -24.90 -20.49
N GLN A 7 -22.93 -26.09 -21.08
CA GLN A 7 -22.49 -27.30 -20.36
C GLN A 7 -20.98 -27.29 -20.03
N ARG A 8 -20.16 -26.76 -20.94
CA ARG A 8 -18.74 -26.53 -20.70
C ARG A 8 -18.50 -25.48 -19.60
N ALA A 9 -19.21 -24.35 -19.65
CA ALA A 9 -19.13 -23.31 -18.63
C ALA A 9 -19.53 -23.84 -17.24
N ALA A 10 -20.61 -24.64 -17.16
CA ALA A 10 -21.06 -25.23 -15.91
C ALA A 10 -20.05 -26.20 -15.27
N THR A 11 -19.17 -26.80 -16.08
CA THR A 11 -18.09 -27.68 -15.55
C THR A 11 -16.83 -26.94 -15.20
N ILE A 12 -16.43 -25.95 -16.01
CA ILE A 12 -15.17 -25.23 -15.85
C ILE A 12 -15.25 -24.21 -14.70
N PHE A 13 -16.37 -23.52 -14.56
CA PHE A 13 -16.49 -22.43 -13.57
C PHE A 13 -16.29 -22.90 -12.12
N PRO A 14 -16.91 -23.99 -11.64
CA PRO A 14 -16.61 -24.54 -10.31
C PRO A 14 -15.14 -24.96 -10.13
N ALA A 15 -14.52 -25.47 -11.20
CA ALA A 15 -13.12 -25.85 -11.16
C ALA A 15 -12.18 -24.65 -11.05
N LEU A 16 -12.47 -23.53 -11.75
CA LEU A 16 -11.78 -22.27 -11.58
C LEU A 16 -11.96 -21.70 -10.18
N MET A 17 -13.17 -21.68 -9.65
CA MET A 17 -13.41 -21.25 -8.26
C MET A 17 -12.61 -22.07 -7.25
N SER A 18 -12.54 -23.41 -7.44
CA SER A 18 -11.76 -24.28 -6.57
C SER A 18 -10.24 -24.11 -6.71
N ALA A 19 -9.79 -23.46 -7.77
CA ALA A 19 -8.38 -23.16 -8.02
C ALA A 19 -7.91 -21.91 -7.26
N ALA A 20 -8.82 -21.05 -6.79
CA ALA A 20 -8.45 -19.89 -6.00
C ALA A 20 -7.66 -20.28 -4.73
N GLY A 21 -6.63 -19.49 -4.39
CA GLY A 21 -5.81 -19.72 -3.20
C GLY A 21 -4.33 -19.36 -3.39
N PRO A 22 -3.45 -19.88 -2.51
CA PRO A 22 -2.01 -19.64 -2.58
C PRO A 22 -1.43 -20.00 -3.95
N VAL A 23 -0.50 -19.19 -4.44
CA VAL A 23 0.03 -19.22 -5.81
C VAL A 23 0.42 -20.63 -6.29
N GLU A 24 1.20 -21.37 -5.53
CA GLU A 24 1.65 -22.71 -5.93
C GLU A 24 0.50 -23.70 -6.15
N SER A 25 -0.46 -23.71 -5.21
CA SER A 25 -1.65 -24.55 -5.30
C SER A 25 -2.56 -24.13 -6.46
N ALA A 26 -2.76 -22.81 -6.63
CA ALA A 26 -3.60 -22.26 -7.66
C ALA A 26 -3.05 -22.57 -9.06
N ILE A 27 -1.79 -22.31 -9.32
CA ILE A 27 -1.13 -22.61 -10.61
C ILE A 27 -1.19 -24.10 -10.93
N LYS A 28 -0.93 -24.98 -9.93
CA LYS A 28 -1.03 -26.44 -10.12
C LYS A 28 -2.44 -26.87 -10.55
N LYS A 29 -3.47 -26.33 -9.89
CA LYS A 29 -4.87 -26.63 -10.21
C LYS A 29 -5.27 -26.07 -11.58
N LEU A 30 -4.87 -24.82 -11.89
CA LEU A 30 -5.14 -24.20 -13.18
C LEU A 30 -4.48 -24.96 -14.34
N ASN A 31 -3.26 -25.45 -14.15
CA ASN A 31 -2.55 -26.24 -15.17
C ASN A 31 -3.18 -27.60 -15.43
N ALA A 32 -3.94 -28.14 -14.48
CA ALA A 32 -4.69 -29.39 -14.68
C ALA A 32 -6.00 -29.19 -15.48
N LEU A 33 -6.46 -27.96 -15.68
CA LEU A 33 -7.71 -27.68 -16.40
C LEU A 33 -7.50 -27.72 -17.92
N LYS A 34 -8.45 -28.33 -18.62
CA LYS A 34 -8.54 -28.30 -20.08
C LYS A 34 -9.27 -27.03 -20.53
N LEU A 35 -8.54 -25.97 -20.77
CA LEU A 35 -9.05 -24.69 -21.20
C LEU A 35 -9.01 -24.55 -22.73
N GLY A 36 -9.75 -23.59 -23.29
CA GLY A 36 -9.60 -23.19 -24.69
C GLY A 36 -8.35 -22.33 -24.90
N ASP A 37 -7.95 -22.11 -26.17
CA ASP A 37 -6.69 -21.47 -26.52
C ASP A 37 -6.49 -20.10 -25.88
N ASN A 38 -7.49 -19.22 -25.95
CA ASN A 38 -7.41 -17.90 -25.31
C ASN A 38 -7.22 -17.98 -23.78
N ALA A 39 -7.99 -18.86 -23.10
CA ALA A 39 -7.88 -19.03 -21.66
C ALA A 39 -6.56 -19.70 -21.26
N ASN A 40 -5.98 -20.54 -22.14
CA ASN A 40 -4.64 -21.08 -21.95
C ASN A 40 -3.55 -20.00 -22.05
N LEU A 41 -3.73 -19.06 -22.98
CA LEU A 41 -2.81 -17.92 -23.12
C LEU A 41 -2.85 -17.04 -21.87
N GLU A 42 -4.04 -16.66 -21.39
CA GLU A 42 -4.21 -15.88 -20.16
C GLU A 42 -3.65 -16.59 -18.93
N ARG A 43 -3.84 -17.91 -18.83
CA ARG A 43 -3.24 -18.72 -17.78
C ARG A 43 -1.70 -18.68 -17.82
N SER A 44 -1.10 -18.74 -19.03
CA SER A 44 0.35 -18.64 -19.17
C SER A 44 0.87 -17.27 -18.74
N HIS A 45 0.23 -16.19 -19.16
CA HIS A 45 0.57 -14.83 -18.74
C HIS A 45 0.45 -14.66 -17.21
N LEU A 46 -0.62 -15.21 -16.60
CA LEU A 46 -0.79 -15.18 -15.16
C LEU A 46 0.34 -15.93 -14.44
N GLY A 47 0.78 -17.08 -14.98
CA GLY A 47 1.89 -17.85 -14.46
C GLY A 47 3.21 -17.08 -14.53
N GLU A 48 3.52 -16.45 -15.65
CA GLU A 48 4.71 -15.62 -15.84
C GLU A 48 4.75 -14.44 -14.86
N VAL A 49 3.62 -13.73 -14.70
CA VAL A 49 3.51 -12.62 -13.73
C VAL A 49 3.70 -13.12 -12.31
N ALA A 50 3.10 -14.25 -11.96
CA ALA A 50 3.26 -14.85 -10.63
C ALA A 50 4.71 -15.23 -10.33
N GLU A 51 5.44 -15.83 -11.28
CA GLU A 51 6.87 -16.14 -11.15
C GLU A 51 7.72 -14.88 -10.94
N LEU A 52 7.46 -13.83 -11.72
CA LEU A 52 8.17 -12.55 -11.59
C LEU A 52 7.95 -11.93 -10.20
N ILE A 53 6.72 -11.95 -9.68
CA ILE A 53 6.42 -11.43 -8.34
C ILE A 53 7.12 -12.28 -7.28
N CYS A 54 7.00 -13.60 -7.33
CA CYS A 54 7.64 -14.48 -6.36
C CYS A 54 9.16 -14.34 -6.33
N SER A 55 9.79 -14.12 -7.48
CA SER A 55 11.25 -13.92 -7.56
C SER A 55 11.69 -12.54 -7.09
N SER A 56 10.91 -11.49 -7.38
CA SER A 56 11.25 -10.10 -7.07
C SER A 56 10.88 -9.69 -5.64
N ALA A 57 9.86 -10.32 -5.06
CA ALA A 57 9.32 -10.01 -3.75
C ALA A 57 8.96 -11.32 -2.98
N PRO A 58 9.94 -12.14 -2.60
CA PRO A 58 9.71 -13.47 -2.02
C PRO A 58 8.98 -13.44 -0.67
N ASP A 59 9.01 -12.31 0.03
CA ASP A 59 8.33 -12.14 1.33
C ASP A 59 6.86 -11.77 1.19
N VAL A 60 6.38 -11.54 -0.04
CA VAL A 60 4.97 -11.20 -0.29
C VAL A 60 4.14 -12.49 -0.44
N GLY A 61 3.11 -12.63 0.39
CA GLY A 61 2.13 -13.69 0.24
C GLY A 61 1.28 -13.47 -1.01
N LEU A 62 1.49 -14.28 -2.05
CA LEU A 62 0.74 -14.18 -3.30
C LEU A 62 -0.38 -15.21 -3.34
N THR A 63 -1.60 -14.73 -3.66
CA THR A 63 -2.77 -15.57 -3.94
C THR A 63 -3.30 -15.29 -5.35
N ILE A 64 -3.90 -16.28 -5.96
CA ILE A 64 -4.54 -16.17 -7.27
C ILE A 64 -6.03 -16.44 -7.11
N ASP A 65 -6.87 -15.59 -7.68
CA ASP A 65 -8.29 -15.83 -7.89
C ASP A 65 -8.59 -15.72 -9.39
N PRO A 66 -8.82 -16.85 -10.08
CA PRO A 66 -9.03 -16.86 -11.52
C PRO A 66 -10.45 -16.45 -11.95
N VAL A 67 -11.35 -16.18 -11.01
CA VAL A 67 -12.75 -15.82 -11.28
C VAL A 67 -13.11 -14.43 -10.77
N GLU A 68 -12.21 -13.74 -10.08
CA GLU A 68 -12.47 -12.38 -9.63
C GLU A 68 -12.59 -11.45 -10.83
N ASP A 69 -13.78 -10.91 -11.04
CA ASP A 69 -14.05 -9.85 -12.02
C ASP A 69 -14.26 -8.53 -11.28
N ARG A 70 -13.27 -7.68 -11.39
CA ARG A 70 -13.38 -6.29 -10.93
C ARG A 70 -13.99 -5.49 -12.06
N SER A 71 -15.25 -5.18 -12.00
CA SER A 71 -16.10 -4.41 -12.92
C SER A 71 -15.49 -3.22 -13.69
N PHE A 72 -14.19 -3.07 -13.66
CA PHE A 72 -13.45 -2.10 -14.45
C PHE A 72 -13.20 -2.62 -15.87
N LYS A 73 -14.19 -2.42 -16.73
CA LYS A 73 -14.22 -2.88 -18.13
C LYS A 73 -13.04 -2.43 -19.00
N TYR A 74 -12.13 -1.60 -18.46
CA TYR A 74 -10.96 -1.13 -19.21
C TYR A 74 -9.70 -2.00 -19.01
N HIS A 75 -9.71 -2.96 -18.07
CA HIS A 75 -8.59 -3.87 -17.90
C HIS A 75 -8.52 -4.87 -19.06
N ALA A 76 -7.31 -5.07 -19.57
CA ALA A 76 -7.02 -5.91 -20.74
C ALA A 76 -6.03 -7.04 -20.40
N GLY A 77 -6.05 -7.56 -19.17
CA GLY A 77 -5.14 -8.61 -18.74
C GLY A 77 -5.15 -8.80 -17.22
N VAL A 78 -4.03 -9.21 -16.65
CA VAL A 78 -3.91 -9.50 -15.22
C VAL A 78 -4.22 -8.26 -14.39
N THR A 79 -5.09 -8.43 -13.40
CA THR A 79 -5.41 -7.44 -12.36
C THR A 79 -4.84 -7.90 -11.02
N PHE A 80 -4.64 -6.97 -10.10
CA PHE A 80 -4.14 -7.28 -8.77
C PHE A 80 -4.73 -6.36 -7.70
N SER A 81 -4.71 -6.86 -6.48
CA SER A 81 -5.09 -6.13 -5.27
C SER A 81 -4.03 -6.30 -4.20
N LEU A 82 -3.80 -5.25 -3.46
CA LEU A 82 -2.84 -5.21 -2.37
C LEU A 82 -3.59 -5.21 -1.04
N TYR A 83 -3.21 -6.11 -0.15
CA TYR A 83 -3.77 -6.23 1.19
C TYR A 83 -2.65 -6.24 2.23
N CYS A 84 -2.97 -5.83 3.45
CA CYS A 84 -2.09 -5.98 4.60
C CYS A 84 -2.76 -6.84 5.67
N LYS A 85 -2.01 -7.79 6.22
CA LYS A 85 -2.50 -8.64 7.29
C LYS A 85 -2.91 -7.80 8.52
N GLY A 86 -4.10 -8.05 9.02
CA GLY A 86 -4.65 -7.34 10.19
C GLY A 86 -5.34 -5.99 9.87
N ILE A 87 -5.36 -5.57 8.61
CA ILE A 87 -6.06 -4.36 8.18
C ILE A 87 -7.27 -4.75 7.32
N GLN A 88 -8.43 -4.18 7.62
CA GLN A 88 -9.62 -4.36 6.78
C GLN A 88 -9.57 -3.43 5.58
N GLY A 89 -9.85 -3.99 4.40
CA GLY A 89 -9.86 -3.28 3.12
C GLY A 89 -8.57 -3.43 2.33
N GLU A 90 -8.63 -2.96 1.11
CA GLU A 90 -7.52 -2.98 0.18
C GLU A 90 -6.59 -1.79 0.44
N LEU A 91 -5.30 -1.98 0.24
CA LEU A 91 -4.30 -0.90 0.21
C LEU A 91 -4.25 -0.21 -1.14
N GLY A 92 -4.62 -0.94 -2.17
CA GLY A 92 -4.65 -0.49 -3.55
C GLY A 92 -5.00 -1.62 -4.49
N SER A 93 -5.30 -1.27 -5.73
CA SER A 93 -5.57 -2.22 -6.80
C SER A 93 -5.13 -1.66 -8.14
N GLY A 94 -4.90 -2.55 -9.09
CA GLY A 94 -4.46 -2.15 -10.40
C GLY A 94 -4.52 -3.30 -11.40
N GLY A 95 -3.95 -3.06 -12.56
CA GLY A 95 -3.92 -4.06 -13.63
C GLY A 95 -3.39 -3.49 -14.94
N ARG A 96 -3.40 -4.35 -15.93
CA ARG A 96 -3.05 -3.99 -17.30
C ARG A 96 -4.26 -3.41 -18.02
N TYR A 97 -4.05 -2.35 -18.77
CA TYR A 97 -5.09 -1.67 -19.54
C TYR A 97 -4.52 -1.04 -20.82
N MET A 98 -5.40 -0.59 -21.69
CA MET A 98 -5.05 0.13 -22.90
C MET A 98 -5.15 1.62 -22.63
N ALA A 99 -4.05 2.36 -22.75
CA ALA A 99 -3.99 3.83 -22.62
C ALA A 99 -3.91 4.49 -24.00
N GLY A 100 -4.50 5.68 -24.13
CA GLY A 100 -4.47 6.45 -25.36
C GLY A 100 -5.81 6.51 -26.08
N ASN A 101 -5.83 7.20 -27.24
CA ASN A 101 -7.01 7.40 -28.06
C ASN A 101 -6.74 7.09 -29.53
N GLY A 102 -7.68 6.46 -30.20
CA GLY A 102 -7.64 6.24 -31.64
C GLY A 102 -6.50 5.31 -32.06
N LYS A 103 -5.52 5.84 -32.82
CA LYS A 103 -4.40 5.06 -33.37
C LYS A 103 -3.21 4.96 -32.42
N ASP A 104 -3.16 5.81 -31.40
CA ASP A 104 -2.06 5.90 -30.43
C ASP A 104 -2.47 5.19 -29.13
N VAL A 105 -2.80 3.91 -29.23
CA VAL A 105 -3.19 3.07 -28.09
C VAL A 105 -2.01 2.20 -27.68
N GLU A 106 -1.60 2.31 -26.42
CA GLU A 106 -0.48 1.58 -25.85
C GLU A 106 -0.93 0.72 -24.66
N ASN A 107 -0.24 -0.39 -24.44
CA ASN A 107 -0.42 -1.19 -23.24
C ASN A 107 0.22 -0.49 -22.03
N ALA A 108 -0.56 -0.27 -20.99
CA ALA A 108 -0.11 0.31 -19.75
C ALA A 108 -0.45 -0.60 -18.55
N THR A 109 0.29 -0.43 -17.48
CA THR A 109 -0.04 -1.03 -16.17
C THR A 109 -0.13 0.09 -15.15
N GLY A 110 -1.21 0.14 -14.40
CA GLY A 110 -1.45 1.18 -13.41
C GLY A 110 -1.88 0.64 -12.07
N LEU A 111 -1.74 1.49 -11.06
CA LEU A 111 -2.07 1.20 -9.67
C LEU A 111 -2.78 2.41 -9.06
N THR A 112 -3.89 2.14 -8.37
CA THR A 112 -4.54 3.09 -7.46
C THR A 112 -4.23 2.69 -6.03
N LEU A 113 -3.73 3.62 -5.21
CA LEU A 113 -3.51 3.42 -3.78
C LEU A 113 -4.63 4.09 -2.97
N PHE A 114 -5.16 3.37 -1.98
CA PHE A 114 -6.19 3.87 -1.06
C PHE A 114 -5.53 4.45 0.18
N LEU A 115 -5.36 5.77 0.20
CA LEU A 115 -4.59 6.47 1.25
C LEU A 115 -5.20 6.32 2.64
N ASP A 116 -6.51 6.24 2.75
CA ASP A 116 -7.23 6.02 4.02
C ASP A 116 -6.93 4.66 4.65
N THR A 117 -6.69 3.63 3.82
CA THR A 117 -6.27 2.31 4.29
C THR A 117 -4.76 2.25 4.49
N LEU A 118 -3.98 2.85 3.60
CA LEU A 118 -2.53 2.92 3.68
C LEU A 118 -2.04 3.58 4.98
N ILE A 119 -2.66 4.68 5.40
CA ILE A 119 -2.30 5.38 6.64
C ILE A 119 -2.42 4.46 7.87
N LYS A 120 -3.33 3.50 7.87
CA LYS A 120 -3.50 2.54 8.96
C LYS A 120 -2.37 1.51 9.07
N VAL A 121 -1.65 1.30 7.96
CA VAL A 121 -0.52 0.34 7.86
C VAL A 121 0.81 1.00 8.17
N ILE A 122 0.95 2.29 7.87
CA ILE A 122 2.19 3.02 8.12
C ILE A 122 2.42 3.06 9.64
N PRO A 123 3.55 2.53 10.12
CA PRO A 123 3.89 2.62 11.53
C PRO A 123 3.80 4.07 11.98
N ASN A 124 3.09 4.31 13.08
CA ASN A 124 3.08 5.62 13.69
C ASN A 124 4.54 6.05 13.89
N ARG A 125 5.00 7.07 13.17
CA ARG A 125 6.33 7.61 13.41
C ARG A 125 6.38 7.91 14.88
N ALA A 126 7.37 7.37 15.58
CA ALA A 126 7.65 7.73 16.97
C ALA A 126 7.52 9.25 17.05
N SER A 127 6.61 9.72 17.90
CA SER A 127 6.37 11.15 18.06
C SER A 127 7.72 11.77 18.38
N LYS A 128 8.24 12.60 17.47
CA LYS A 128 9.48 13.30 17.74
C LYS A 128 9.24 14.14 18.99
N MET A 129 10.11 14.05 19.96
CA MET A 129 10.01 14.83 21.19
C MET A 129 10.00 16.32 20.86
N ARG A 130 9.09 17.05 21.50
CA ARG A 130 8.93 18.49 21.29
C ARG A 130 9.66 19.24 22.39
N ILE A 131 10.46 20.20 21.98
CA ILE A 131 11.20 21.06 22.90
C ILE A 131 10.77 22.52 22.74
N PHE A 132 10.42 23.16 23.83
CA PHE A 132 10.15 24.58 23.88
C PHE A 132 11.47 25.36 24.05
N LEU A 133 11.66 26.37 23.22
CA LEU A 133 12.81 27.28 23.27
C LEU A 133 12.33 28.64 23.75
N PRO A 134 12.71 29.07 24.98
CA PRO A 134 12.34 30.36 25.51
C PRO A 134 12.75 31.55 24.64
N TYR A 135 12.08 32.67 24.84
CA TYR A 135 12.41 33.92 24.15
C TYR A 135 13.88 34.30 24.30
N GLY A 136 14.52 34.68 23.20
CA GLY A 136 15.93 35.02 23.18
C GLY A 136 16.91 33.82 23.02
N THR A 137 16.37 32.60 22.87
CA THR A 137 17.22 31.45 22.53
C THR A 137 17.90 31.69 21.18
N PRO A 138 19.25 31.52 21.08
CA PRO A 138 19.97 31.69 19.84
C PRO A 138 19.49 30.77 18.73
N LEU A 139 19.42 31.26 17.47
CA LEU A 139 18.89 30.52 16.32
C LEU A 139 19.71 29.26 15.99
N ASP A 140 21.00 29.28 16.22
CA ASP A 140 21.91 28.15 16.03
C ASP A 140 21.54 27.00 16.96
N LYS A 141 21.16 27.28 18.21
CA LYS A 141 20.69 26.27 19.16
C LYS A 141 19.44 25.53 18.70
N GLY A 142 18.50 26.27 18.15
CA GLY A 142 17.32 25.66 17.52
C GLY A 142 17.68 24.80 16.30
N THR A 143 18.69 25.18 15.55
CA THR A 143 19.16 24.43 14.38
C THR A 143 19.87 23.14 14.78
N GLU A 144 20.71 23.16 15.79
CA GLU A 144 21.36 21.98 16.38
C GLU A 144 20.32 20.96 16.86
N LEU A 145 19.35 21.39 17.65
CA LEU A 145 18.30 20.51 18.17
C LEU A 145 17.46 19.88 17.06
N ARG A 146 17.16 20.63 15.99
CA ARG A 146 16.46 20.04 14.83
C ARG A 146 17.31 19.00 14.11
N ALA A 147 18.62 19.21 14.02
CA ALA A 147 19.56 18.23 13.45
C ALA A 147 19.62 16.95 14.30
N GLU A 148 19.48 17.07 15.63
CA GLU A 148 19.34 15.93 16.54
C GLU A 148 17.96 15.24 16.49
N GLY A 149 17.02 15.79 15.73
CA GLY A 149 15.71 15.19 15.52
C GLY A 149 14.58 15.75 16.37
N TRP A 150 14.81 16.79 17.15
CA TRP A 150 13.77 17.47 17.94
C TRP A 150 12.80 18.29 17.08
N ILE A 151 11.54 18.41 17.52
CA ILE A 151 10.63 19.44 17.04
C ILE A 151 10.80 20.65 17.96
N THR A 152 11.39 21.73 17.46
CA THR A 152 11.61 22.96 18.23
C THR A 152 10.41 23.92 18.09
N ILE A 153 9.96 24.47 19.20
CA ILE A 153 8.91 25.49 19.25
C ILE A 153 9.50 26.70 19.95
N ASN A 154 9.72 27.78 19.21
CA ASN A 154 10.32 29.00 19.73
C ASN A 154 9.24 29.93 20.29
N SER A 155 9.51 30.53 21.44
CA SER A 155 8.73 31.69 21.89
C SER A 155 9.00 32.89 20.99
N ILE A 156 7.95 33.62 20.65
CA ILE A 156 8.01 34.85 19.85
C ILE A 156 8.05 36.11 20.72
N GLU A 157 7.69 35.99 21.98
CA GLU A 157 7.68 37.08 22.97
C GLU A 157 8.16 36.54 24.32
N LYS A 158 8.54 37.47 25.23
CA LYS A 158 9.06 37.08 26.53
C LYS A 158 7.92 36.53 27.39
N GLU A 159 7.99 35.24 27.68
CA GLU A 159 7.08 34.52 28.58
C GLU A 159 7.38 34.82 30.06
N GLN A 160 6.33 34.82 30.89
CA GLN A 160 6.46 34.95 32.33
C GLN A 160 6.89 33.62 32.99
N ASP A 161 6.37 32.52 32.48
CA ASP A 161 6.65 31.16 32.93
C ASP A 161 6.90 30.25 31.72
N PRO A 162 8.16 29.94 31.40
CA PRO A 162 8.53 29.07 30.29
C PRO A 162 7.95 27.66 30.41
N ILE A 163 7.77 27.12 31.61
CA ILE A 163 7.22 25.76 31.83
C ILE A 163 5.74 25.73 31.52
N ALA A 164 4.98 26.72 32.00
CA ALA A 164 3.56 26.85 31.71
C ALA A 164 3.32 27.02 30.22
N GLU A 165 4.14 27.83 29.52
CA GLU A 165 4.02 28.04 28.09
C GLU A 165 4.40 26.78 27.30
N ALA A 166 5.45 26.07 27.67
CA ALA A 166 5.84 24.80 27.10
C ALA A 166 4.73 23.74 27.23
N THR A 167 4.09 23.68 28.40
CA THR A 167 2.94 22.79 28.66
C THR A 167 1.76 23.15 27.76
N ARG A 168 1.42 24.44 27.66
CA ARG A 168 0.35 24.95 26.78
C ARG A 168 0.59 24.56 25.32
N LEU A 169 1.84 24.60 24.87
CA LEU A 169 2.25 24.24 23.52
C LEU A 169 2.49 22.73 23.32
N ARG A 170 2.17 21.92 24.33
CA ARG A 170 2.33 20.45 24.31
C ARG A 170 3.76 20.03 23.99
N CYS A 171 4.73 20.67 24.62
CA CYS A 171 6.11 20.25 24.59
C CYS A 171 6.38 19.24 25.71
N ASP A 172 7.25 18.29 25.43
CA ASP A 172 7.66 17.26 26.40
C ASP A 172 8.82 17.78 27.28
N THR A 173 9.53 18.79 26.76
CA THR A 173 10.72 19.37 27.37
C THR A 173 10.81 20.86 27.05
N TYR A 174 11.64 21.58 27.80
CA TYR A 174 12.01 22.95 27.47
C TYR A 174 13.53 23.16 27.61
N LEU A 175 14.06 24.18 26.97
CA LEU A 175 15.46 24.57 27.11
C LEU A 175 15.60 25.51 28.31
N GLY A 176 15.99 24.95 29.45
CA GLY A 176 16.26 25.69 30.66
C GLY A 176 17.71 26.17 30.76
N SER A 177 18.04 26.83 31.85
CA SER A 177 19.41 27.35 32.10
C SER A 177 20.49 26.27 32.23
N LYS A 178 20.08 25.04 32.56
CA LYS A 178 20.97 23.87 32.72
C LYS A 178 20.97 22.94 31.50
N GLY A 179 20.26 23.29 30.44
CA GLY A 179 20.11 22.48 29.24
C GLY A 179 18.70 22.00 29.04
N ILE A 180 18.51 20.82 28.42
CA ILE A 180 17.21 20.23 28.15
C ILE A 180 16.61 19.69 29.45
N GLU A 181 15.47 20.22 29.84
CA GLU A 181 14.76 19.86 31.06
C GLU A 181 13.37 19.30 30.70
N LYS A 182 12.92 18.26 31.42
CA LYS A 182 11.57 17.70 31.26
C LYS A 182 10.55 18.57 31.97
N ILE A 183 9.34 18.60 31.43
CA ILE A 183 8.17 19.26 32.02
C ILE A 183 7.41 18.27 32.86
#